data_6ba90ce3b612e43fe1690bb791b1d090
#
_entry.id   6ba90ce3b612e43fe1690bb791b1d090
#
_cell.length_a   1.000
_cell.length_b   1.000
_cell.length_c   1.000
_cell.angle_alpha   90.00
_cell.angle_beta   90.00
_cell.angle_gamma   90.00
#
_symmetry.space_group_name_H-M   'P 1'
#
loop_
_entity.id
_entity.type
_entity.pdbx_description
1 polymer ?
#
loop_
_entity_poly.entity_id
_entity_poly.type
_entity_poly.pdbx_seq_one_letter_code
_entity_poly.pdbx_strand_id
1 'polypeptide(L)'
;MFEPLLYFDERANLDYQSYLLKKPTYIKYLYKEFSKEEYQIDIIKIEFPFNEDQVNGFENDGTSSIYSYDNCSEIMTECFENSTTPFVFLSAGMKFNNFLNSLELAKSSKINLLGFLCGRSIWQDSIDIFCQSNHDNFMDWLNLKGRQRVKKLKNVLTDT
;
A
#
# COMPACT_ATOMS: atom_id res chain seq x y z
N MET A 1 2.69 -3.42 -17.59
CA MET A 1 2.70 -3.34 -16.11
C MET A 1 2.68 -4.75 -15.54
N PHE A 2 3.51 -5.00 -14.53
CA PHE A 2 3.66 -6.29 -13.87
C PHE A 2 3.37 -6.16 -12.36
N GLU A 3 2.67 -7.14 -11.77
CA GLU A 3 2.25 -7.12 -10.36
C GLU A 3 2.75 -8.39 -9.65
N PRO A 4 3.92 -8.37 -9.01
CA PRO A 4 4.34 -9.45 -8.12
C PRO A 4 3.55 -9.37 -6.81
N LEU A 5 2.98 -10.49 -6.39
CA LEU A 5 2.23 -10.60 -5.13
C LEU A 5 2.97 -11.53 -4.16
N LEU A 6 3.00 -11.13 -2.89
CA LEU A 6 3.49 -11.97 -1.81
C LEU A 6 2.31 -12.70 -1.15
N TYR A 7 2.49 -14.00 -0.98
CA TYR A 7 1.54 -14.83 -0.25
C TYR A 7 2.26 -15.53 0.90
N PHE A 8 1.65 -15.48 2.06
CA PHE A 8 2.08 -16.35 3.16
C PHE A 8 1.68 -17.79 2.86
N ASP A 9 2.66 -18.70 2.83
CA ASP A 9 2.41 -20.14 2.69
C ASP A 9 2.48 -20.80 4.06
N GLU A 10 1.34 -21.24 4.58
CA GLU A 10 1.23 -21.94 5.87
C GLU A 10 2.03 -23.24 5.92
N ARG A 11 2.38 -23.80 4.75
CA ARG A 11 3.22 -25.00 4.64
C ARG A 11 4.72 -24.69 4.74
N ALA A 12 5.11 -23.42 4.61
CA ALA A 12 6.47 -22.99 4.86
C ALA A 12 6.76 -23.10 6.37
N ASN A 13 7.96 -23.56 6.74
CA ASN A 13 8.41 -23.59 8.14
C ASN A 13 8.71 -22.18 8.66
N LEU A 14 7.77 -21.25 8.48
CA LEU A 14 7.86 -19.86 8.90
C LEU A 14 6.51 -19.47 9.51
N ASP A 15 6.51 -19.00 10.74
CA ASP A 15 5.31 -18.45 11.35
C ASP A 15 4.95 -17.09 10.73
N TYR A 16 3.69 -16.69 10.88
CA TYR A 16 3.17 -15.48 10.26
C TYR A 16 3.89 -14.21 10.74
N GLN A 17 4.26 -14.12 12.01
CA GLN A 17 4.99 -12.95 12.54
C GLN A 17 6.38 -12.83 11.92
N SER A 18 7.09 -13.95 11.83
CA SER A 18 8.39 -14.00 11.15
C SER A 18 8.28 -13.66 9.66
N TYR A 19 7.19 -14.05 8.99
CA TYR A 19 6.92 -13.64 7.62
C TYR A 19 6.74 -12.11 7.52
N LEU A 20 5.94 -11.53 8.41
CA LEU A 20 5.71 -10.08 8.43
C LEU A 20 7.00 -9.29 8.65
N LEU A 21 7.88 -9.74 9.54
CA LEU A 21 9.19 -9.11 9.76
C LEU A 21 10.12 -9.20 8.55
N LYS A 22 9.97 -10.22 7.72
CA LYS A 22 10.75 -10.41 6.50
C LYS A 22 10.15 -9.74 5.27
N LYS A 23 8.91 -9.26 5.35
CA LYS A 23 8.20 -8.65 4.21
C LYS A 23 9.02 -7.52 3.54
N PRO A 24 9.68 -6.60 4.28
CA PRO A 24 10.54 -5.59 3.64
C PRO A 24 11.62 -6.21 2.76
N THR A 25 12.27 -7.26 3.24
CA THR A 25 13.32 -7.96 2.48
C THR A 25 12.76 -8.61 1.22
N TYR A 26 11.57 -9.21 1.29
CA TYR A 26 10.92 -9.81 0.13
C TYR A 26 10.51 -8.76 -0.90
N ILE A 27 9.94 -7.63 -0.47
CA ILE A 27 9.56 -6.53 -1.36
C ILE A 27 10.79 -5.95 -2.06
N LYS A 28 11.88 -5.70 -1.31
CA LYS A 28 13.16 -5.24 -1.87
C LYS A 28 13.69 -6.20 -2.92
N TYR A 29 13.67 -7.50 -2.64
CA TYR A 29 14.12 -8.53 -3.57
C TYR A 29 13.26 -8.57 -4.83
N LEU A 30 11.92 -8.61 -4.70
CA LEU A 30 11.00 -8.63 -5.83
C LEU A 30 11.18 -7.40 -6.71
N TYR A 31 11.26 -6.23 -6.11
CA TYR A 31 11.42 -5.00 -6.86
C TYR A 31 12.75 -4.98 -7.62
N LYS A 32 13.86 -5.32 -6.95
CA LYS A 32 15.17 -5.42 -7.57
C LYS A 32 15.21 -6.46 -8.70
N GLU A 33 14.61 -7.62 -8.47
CA GLU A 33 14.61 -8.70 -9.46
C GLU A 33 13.87 -8.28 -10.72
N PHE A 34 12.61 -7.84 -10.57
CA PHE A 34 11.77 -7.50 -11.72
C PHE A 34 12.07 -6.13 -12.34
N SER A 35 13.00 -5.36 -11.77
CA SER A 35 13.55 -4.14 -12.39
C SER A 35 14.68 -4.41 -13.39
N LYS A 36 15.13 -5.66 -13.56
CA LYS A 36 16.15 -6.00 -14.54
C LYS A 36 15.61 -5.87 -15.97
N GLU A 37 16.45 -5.37 -16.86
CA GLU A 37 16.09 -5.12 -18.27
C GLU A 37 15.61 -6.38 -19.00
N GLU A 38 16.08 -7.56 -18.62
CA GLU A 38 15.69 -8.83 -19.24
C GLU A 38 14.19 -9.12 -19.16
N TYR A 39 13.49 -8.56 -18.15
CA TYR A 39 12.03 -8.73 -18.00
C TYR A 39 11.21 -7.74 -18.83
N GLN A 40 11.81 -6.69 -19.36
CA GLN A 40 11.16 -5.67 -20.20
C GLN A 40 9.88 -5.09 -19.56
N ILE A 41 9.93 -4.84 -18.24
CA ILE A 41 8.78 -4.31 -17.48
C ILE A 41 8.84 -2.78 -17.46
N ASP A 42 7.80 -2.12 -17.97
CA ASP A 42 7.68 -0.66 -17.97
C ASP A 42 7.29 -0.10 -16.61
N ILE A 43 6.39 -0.78 -15.88
CA ILE A 43 5.87 -0.34 -14.58
C ILE A 43 5.66 -1.55 -13.69
N ILE A 44 6.16 -1.49 -12.47
CA ILE A 44 5.91 -2.50 -11.42
C ILE A 44 4.79 -1.98 -10.51
N LYS A 45 3.76 -2.79 -10.29
CA LYS A 45 2.73 -2.56 -9.27
C LYS A 45 3.04 -3.42 -8.06
N ILE A 46 3.35 -2.82 -6.91
CA ILE A 46 3.91 -3.52 -5.77
C ILE A 46 3.23 -3.13 -4.45
N GLU A 47 3.27 -4.03 -3.48
CA GLU A 47 2.78 -3.78 -2.13
C GLU A 47 3.72 -2.87 -1.33
N PHE A 48 3.17 -2.25 -0.27
CA PHE A 48 4.01 -1.63 0.75
C PHE A 48 4.86 -2.70 1.47
N PRO A 49 6.09 -2.35 1.88
CA PRO A 49 7.00 -3.30 2.53
C PRO A 49 6.58 -3.70 3.94
N PHE A 50 5.54 -3.11 4.49
CA PHE A 50 4.97 -3.43 5.82
C PHE A 50 3.45 -3.51 5.74
N ASN A 51 2.84 -4.22 6.70
CA ASN A 51 1.40 -4.24 6.86
C ASN A 51 0.94 -3.08 7.76
N GLU A 52 -0.33 -2.67 7.60
CA GLU A 52 -0.89 -1.54 8.33
C GLU A 52 -0.91 -1.72 9.85
N ASP A 53 -1.06 -2.95 10.33
CA ASP A 53 -1.05 -3.31 11.75
C ASP A 53 0.35 -3.24 12.40
N GLN A 54 1.40 -3.17 11.60
CA GLN A 54 2.78 -3.11 12.08
C GLN A 54 3.28 -1.68 12.33
N VAL A 55 2.55 -0.65 11.87
CA VAL A 55 3.02 0.74 11.86
C VAL A 55 2.40 1.52 13.00
N ASN A 56 3.24 2.14 13.83
CA ASN A 56 2.78 3.00 14.90
C ASN A 56 2.08 4.26 14.33
N GLY A 57 0.89 4.57 14.86
CA GLY A 57 0.08 5.69 14.41
C GLY A 57 -0.86 5.38 13.24
N PHE A 58 -0.83 4.15 12.69
CA PHE A 58 -1.86 3.69 11.77
C PHE A 58 -3.07 3.17 12.55
N GLU A 59 -4.24 3.19 11.90
CA GLU A 59 -5.47 2.62 12.47
C GLU A 59 -5.34 1.09 12.52
N ASN A 60 -5.11 0.55 13.71
CA ASN A 60 -5.03 -0.89 13.93
C ASN A 60 -5.98 -1.33 15.06
N ASP A 61 -6.26 -2.62 15.12
CA ASP A 61 -7.22 -3.21 16.05
C ASP A 61 -6.55 -3.62 17.39
N GLY A 62 -5.51 -2.88 17.83
CA GLY A 62 -4.85 -3.06 19.12
C GLY A 62 -3.66 -4.02 19.12
N THR A 63 -3.14 -4.37 17.94
CA THR A 63 -1.88 -5.10 17.83
C THR A 63 -0.68 -4.19 18.14
N SER A 64 0.36 -4.78 18.72
CA SER A 64 1.60 -4.07 19.02
C SER A 64 2.30 -3.68 17.71
N SER A 65 2.40 -2.38 17.43
CA SER A 65 3.15 -1.88 16.28
C SER A 65 4.64 -2.16 16.44
N ILE A 66 5.27 -2.56 15.33
CA ILE A 66 6.69 -2.95 15.28
C ILE A 66 7.55 -1.77 14.79
N TYR A 67 7.02 -0.98 13.88
CA TYR A 67 7.75 0.09 13.20
C TYR A 67 7.27 1.47 13.63
N SER A 68 8.20 2.37 13.95
CA SER A 68 7.92 3.81 14.00
C SER A 68 7.77 4.37 12.59
N TYR A 69 7.28 5.60 12.48
CA TYR A 69 7.17 6.30 11.19
C TYR A 69 8.56 6.48 10.54
N ASP A 70 9.59 6.82 11.34
CA ASP A 70 10.96 6.99 10.84
C ASP A 70 11.53 5.67 10.32
N ASN A 71 11.34 4.56 11.04
CA ASN A 71 11.75 3.24 10.57
C ASN A 71 11.07 2.86 9.24
N CYS A 72 9.78 3.20 9.09
CA CYS A 72 9.08 2.95 7.83
C CYS A 72 9.68 3.77 6.67
N SER A 73 10.09 5.02 6.92
CA SER A 73 10.75 5.86 5.91
C SER A 73 12.09 5.28 5.47
N GLU A 74 12.89 4.80 6.41
CA GLU A 74 14.16 4.11 6.14
C GLU A 74 13.93 2.84 5.31
N ILE A 75 12.99 1.99 5.73
CA ILE A 75 12.61 0.76 5.01
C ILE A 75 12.15 1.06 3.58
N MET A 76 11.32 2.09 3.40
CA MET A 76 10.86 2.52 2.07
C MET A 76 12.04 2.92 1.19
N THR A 77 12.95 3.74 1.72
CA THR A 77 14.15 4.16 1.01
C THR A 77 14.99 2.95 0.62
N GLU A 78 15.29 2.06 1.55
CA GLU A 78 16.09 0.86 1.28
C GLU A 78 15.47 -0.09 0.25
N CYS A 79 14.13 -0.20 0.23
CA CYS A 79 13.44 -1.09 -0.70
C CYS A 79 13.50 -0.57 -2.14
N PHE A 80 13.43 0.76 -2.33
CA PHE A 80 13.18 1.36 -3.64
C PHE A 80 14.29 2.30 -4.13
N GLU A 81 15.37 2.49 -3.36
CA GLU A 81 16.52 3.25 -3.81
C GLU A 81 17.23 2.56 -5.01
N ASN A 82 17.87 3.37 -5.83
CA ASN A 82 18.69 2.89 -6.96
C ASN A 82 17.94 2.06 -8.01
N SER A 83 16.61 2.08 -8.04
CA SER A 83 15.86 1.43 -9.11
C SER A 83 15.53 2.38 -10.25
N THR A 84 15.64 1.89 -11.47
CA THR A 84 15.33 2.62 -12.70
C THR A 84 13.92 2.38 -13.19
N THR A 85 13.30 1.26 -12.82
CA THR A 85 11.93 0.92 -13.26
C THR A 85 10.89 1.69 -12.44
N PRO A 86 10.02 2.49 -13.09
CA PRO A 86 8.94 3.16 -12.38
C PRO A 86 8.00 2.16 -11.69
N PHE A 87 7.44 2.57 -10.55
CA PHE A 87 6.51 1.70 -9.84
C PHE A 87 5.31 2.47 -9.27
N VAL A 88 4.25 1.73 -9.01
CA VAL A 88 3.03 2.21 -8.35
C VAL A 88 2.73 1.32 -7.15
N PHE A 89 2.22 1.91 -6.06
CA PHE A 89 1.76 1.13 -4.92
C PHE A 89 0.34 0.62 -5.13
N LEU A 90 0.10 -0.61 -4.68
CA LEU A 90 -1.24 -1.16 -4.49
C LEU A 90 -1.66 -1.03 -3.02
N SER A 91 -2.96 -0.91 -2.77
CA SER A 91 -3.47 -0.72 -1.41
C SER A 91 -3.60 -2.00 -0.58
N ALA A 92 -3.54 -3.16 -1.21
CA ALA A 92 -3.75 -4.49 -0.57
C ALA A 92 -5.03 -4.61 0.28
N GLY A 93 -6.00 -3.69 0.13
CA GLY A 93 -7.21 -3.63 0.95
C GLY A 93 -7.06 -2.90 2.29
N MET A 94 -5.97 -2.18 2.50
CA MET A 94 -5.78 -1.30 3.68
C MET A 94 -6.97 -0.39 3.92
N LYS A 95 -7.23 -0.05 5.18
CA LYS A 95 -8.14 1.04 5.54
C LYS A 95 -7.74 2.34 4.84
N PHE A 96 -8.72 3.17 4.47
CA PHE A 96 -8.45 4.37 3.67
C PHE A 96 -7.37 5.28 4.26
N ASN A 97 -7.46 5.58 5.57
CA ASN A 97 -6.51 6.49 6.22
C ASN A 97 -5.11 5.87 6.29
N ASN A 98 -4.99 4.56 6.51
CA ASN A 98 -3.71 3.88 6.52
C ASN A 98 -3.06 3.90 5.14
N PHE A 99 -3.83 3.71 4.07
CA PHE A 99 -3.32 3.82 2.71
C PHE A 99 -2.88 5.26 2.39
N LEU A 100 -3.65 6.26 2.82
CA LEU A 100 -3.27 7.67 2.69
C LEU A 100 -1.95 7.97 3.40
N ASN A 101 -1.82 7.58 4.67
CA ASN A 101 -0.61 7.75 5.46
C ASN A 101 0.60 7.03 4.84
N SER A 102 0.40 5.84 4.26
CA SER A 102 1.45 5.10 3.56
C SER A 102 1.95 5.85 2.31
N LEU A 103 1.06 6.52 1.58
CA LEU A 103 1.46 7.36 0.44
C LEU A 103 2.19 8.64 0.87
N GLU A 104 1.76 9.27 1.97
CA GLU A 104 2.47 10.42 2.56
C GLU A 104 3.87 10.04 3.01
N LEU A 105 4.00 8.87 3.64
CA LEU A 105 5.29 8.29 4.02
C LEU A 105 6.17 8.03 2.78
N ALA A 106 5.62 7.43 1.73
CA ALA A 106 6.35 7.20 0.49
C ALA A 106 6.86 8.50 -0.14
N LYS A 107 6.04 9.55 -0.12
CA LYS A 107 6.43 10.87 -0.60
C LYS A 107 7.59 11.46 0.23
N SER A 108 7.51 11.37 1.56
CA SER A 108 8.57 11.87 2.46
C SER A 108 9.88 11.11 2.30
N SER A 109 9.84 9.84 1.92
CA SER A 109 11.01 8.99 1.70
C SER A 109 11.75 9.28 0.38
N LYS A 110 11.24 10.20 -0.46
CA LYS A 110 11.87 10.64 -1.72
C LYS A 110 12.18 9.52 -2.71
N ILE A 111 11.39 8.47 -2.70
CA ILE A 111 11.49 7.36 -3.65
C ILE A 111 10.84 7.72 -4.99
N ASN A 112 11.26 7.07 -6.08
CA ASN A 112 10.74 7.32 -7.43
C ASN A 112 9.36 6.69 -7.66
N LEU A 113 8.37 7.09 -6.85
CA LEU A 113 6.99 6.62 -6.92
C LEU A 113 6.25 7.31 -8.07
N LEU A 114 5.78 6.52 -9.04
CA LEU A 114 4.97 7.04 -10.15
C LEU A 114 3.52 7.32 -9.74
N GLY A 115 2.96 6.54 -8.80
CA GLY A 115 1.57 6.68 -8.42
C GLY A 115 1.04 5.53 -7.56
N PHE A 116 -0.26 5.32 -7.62
CA PHE A 116 -0.93 4.24 -6.90
C PHE A 116 -2.09 3.65 -7.70
N LEU A 117 -2.43 2.40 -7.39
CA LEU A 117 -3.64 1.72 -7.86
C LEU A 117 -4.39 1.16 -6.65
N CYS A 118 -5.57 1.68 -6.39
CA CYS A 118 -6.39 1.24 -5.26
C CYS A 118 -7.87 1.17 -5.67
N GLY A 119 -8.59 0.31 -4.99
CA GLY A 119 -10.04 0.15 -5.15
C GLY A 119 -10.69 0.02 -3.79
N ARG A 120 -10.52 -1.12 -3.14
CA ARG A 120 -11.16 -1.43 -1.84
C ARG A 120 -10.95 -0.34 -0.78
N SER A 121 -9.75 0.18 -0.64
CA SER A 121 -9.46 1.28 0.30
C SER A 121 -10.33 2.52 0.08
N ILE A 122 -10.83 2.74 -1.14
CA ILE A 122 -11.74 3.86 -1.42
C ILE A 122 -13.17 3.52 -1.03
N TRP A 123 -13.69 2.35 -1.44
CA TRP A 123 -15.12 2.06 -1.44
C TRP A 123 -15.58 0.97 -0.46
N GLN A 124 -14.68 0.24 0.20
CA GLN A 124 -15.02 -0.92 1.03
C GLN A 124 -16.05 -0.58 2.13
N ASP A 125 -15.93 0.58 2.78
CA ASP A 125 -16.87 1.01 3.83
C ASP A 125 -18.30 1.27 3.31
N SER A 126 -18.47 1.39 1.99
CA SER A 126 -19.80 1.57 1.39
C SER A 126 -20.58 0.28 1.22
N ILE A 127 -19.93 -0.88 1.38
CA ILE A 127 -20.59 -2.19 1.27
C ILE A 127 -21.69 -2.32 2.33
N ASP A 128 -21.39 -1.96 3.57
CA ASP A 128 -22.38 -2.03 4.67
C ASP A 128 -23.57 -1.13 4.38
N ILE A 129 -23.35 0.05 3.80
CA ILE A 129 -24.43 0.96 3.40
C ILE A 129 -25.28 0.31 2.32
N PHE A 130 -24.66 -0.31 1.32
CA PHE A 130 -25.37 -1.03 0.27
C PHE A 130 -26.21 -2.20 0.83
N CYS A 131 -25.65 -2.97 1.77
CA CYS A 131 -26.31 -4.14 2.35
C CYS A 131 -27.44 -3.78 3.34
N GLN A 132 -27.29 -2.68 4.09
CA GLN A 132 -28.20 -2.30 5.19
C GLN A 132 -29.22 -1.24 4.78
N SER A 133 -29.08 -0.61 3.64
CA SER A 133 -29.85 0.55 3.22
C SER A 133 -30.44 0.32 1.82
N ASN A 134 -30.24 1.26 0.91
CA ASN A 134 -30.69 1.17 -0.47
C ASN A 134 -29.62 1.66 -1.46
N HIS A 135 -29.89 1.43 -2.73
CA HIS A 135 -28.99 1.83 -3.82
C HIS A 135 -28.72 3.35 -3.82
N ASP A 136 -29.68 4.18 -3.51
CA ASP A 136 -29.52 5.64 -3.57
C ASP A 136 -28.53 6.13 -2.50
N ASN A 137 -28.66 5.65 -1.25
CA ASN A 137 -27.73 5.96 -0.17
C ASN A 137 -26.28 5.50 -0.50
N PHE A 138 -26.14 4.35 -1.15
CA PHE A 138 -24.85 3.89 -1.64
C PHE A 138 -24.27 4.83 -2.71
N MET A 139 -25.08 5.26 -3.69
CA MET A 139 -24.66 6.21 -4.71
C MET A 139 -24.31 7.57 -4.13
N ASP A 140 -25.07 8.06 -3.15
CA ASP A 140 -24.77 9.30 -2.44
C ASP A 140 -23.43 9.21 -1.69
N TRP A 141 -23.16 8.09 -1.02
CA TRP A 141 -21.89 7.85 -0.37
C TRP A 141 -20.72 7.87 -1.37
N LEU A 142 -20.85 7.19 -2.51
CA LEU A 142 -19.82 7.19 -3.55
C LEU A 142 -19.59 8.59 -4.12
N ASN A 143 -20.66 9.34 -4.39
CA ASN A 143 -20.58 10.68 -4.94
C ASN A 143 -19.99 11.70 -3.96
N LEU A 144 -20.21 11.53 -2.67
CA LEU A 144 -19.68 12.43 -1.65
C LEU A 144 -18.34 11.92 -1.10
N LYS A 145 -18.37 10.84 -0.34
CA LYS A 145 -17.22 10.35 0.43
C LYS A 145 -16.20 9.64 -0.45
N GLY A 146 -16.66 8.84 -1.40
CA GLY A 146 -15.79 8.19 -2.39
C GLY A 146 -14.99 9.21 -3.21
N ARG A 147 -15.65 10.23 -3.73
CA ARG A 147 -14.96 11.30 -4.49
C ARG A 147 -14.00 12.12 -3.63
N GLN A 148 -14.36 12.40 -2.37
CA GLN A 148 -13.45 13.08 -1.43
C GLN A 148 -12.19 12.25 -1.17
N ARG A 149 -12.31 10.93 -1.01
CA ARG A 149 -11.20 10.01 -0.84
C ARG A 149 -10.26 10.02 -2.05
N VAL A 150 -10.80 9.90 -3.26
CA VAL A 150 -10.00 10.00 -4.49
C VAL A 150 -9.26 11.33 -4.56
N LYS A 151 -9.92 12.45 -4.23
CA LYS A 151 -9.29 13.77 -4.23
C LYS A 151 -8.12 13.85 -3.24
N LYS A 152 -8.31 13.33 -2.00
CA LYS A 152 -7.23 13.31 -1.00
C LYS A 152 -6.02 12.52 -1.48
N LEU A 153 -6.22 11.30 -2.01
CA LEU A 153 -5.13 10.49 -2.54
C LEU A 153 -4.37 11.16 -3.68
N LYS A 154 -5.08 11.81 -4.59
CA LYS A 154 -4.45 12.57 -5.69
C LYS A 154 -3.59 13.71 -5.16
N ASN A 155 -4.08 14.46 -4.20
CA ASN A 155 -3.35 15.61 -3.65
C ASN A 155 -2.01 15.19 -3.03
N VAL A 156 -1.93 14.03 -2.36
CA VAL A 156 -0.65 13.55 -1.80
C VAL A 156 0.45 13.48 -2.86
N LEU A 157 0.13 13.10 -4.10
CA LEU A 157 1.13 12.97 -5.17
C LEU A 157 1.36 14.28 -5.94
N THR A 158 0.40 15.21 -5.94
CA THR A 158 0.46 16.44 -6.75
C THR A 158 0.93 17.67 -5.99
N ASP A 159 0.84 17.67 -4.65
CA ASP A 159 1.33 18.78 -3.81
C ASP A 159 2.87 18.70 -3.69
N THR A 160 3.56 19.20 -4.72
CA THR A 160 5.01 19.41 -4.77
C THR A 160 5.34 20.90 -4.73
#